data_a3c8872d86adf547f42d74847babaf73
#
_entry.id   a3c8872d86adf547f42d74847babaf73
#
_cell.length_a   1.000
_cell.length_b   1.000
_cell.length_c   1.000
_cell.angle_alpha   90.00
_cell.angle_beta   90.00
_cell.angle_gamma   90.00
#
_symmetry.space_group_name_H-M   'P 1'
#
loop_
_entity.id
_entity.type
_entity.pdbx_description
1 polymer ?
#
loop_
_entity_poly.entity_id
_entity_poly.type
_entity_poly.pdbx_seq_one_letter_code
_entity_poly.pdbx_strand_id
1 'polypeptide(L)'
;MIIDTETDIFLKNRIKNNSKLHHLLDPVQLRTERLRQLKEDNLTPPKVYEVENLKIKNRFNKDVKLRFYFPNNFDKKTKIPIIVFFHGGGFVMGDLDTHDFTCRSICLASQMIVVAVDYSLSPEHKFPYAVEEVKDVLNSLVNFEKEFFIDLKNIFVCGDSAGGNLATILSINSRDK
;
A
#
# COMPACT_ATOMS: atom_id res chain seq x y z
N MET A 1 -30.24 -9.55 12.64
CA MET A 1 -28.94 -8.85 12.88
C MET A 1 -29.28 -7.38 12.97
N ILE A 2 -28.94 -6.73 14.08
CA ILE A 2 -29.14 -5.28 14.23
C ILE A 2 -27.92 -4.60 13.63
N ILE A 3 -28.13 -3.83 12.56
CA ILE A 3 -27.08 -3.03 11.92
C ILE A 3 -27.19 -1.64 12.56
N ASP A 4 -26.05 -1.03 12.91
CA ASP A 4 -26.05 0.34 13.43
C ASP A 4 -26.50 1.34 12.34
N THR A 5 -26.99 2.50 12.79
CA THR A 5 -27.64 3.49 11.90
C THR A 5 -26.69 4.01 10.82
N GLU A 6 -25.43 4.23 11.13
CA GLU A 6 -24.44 4.76 10.16
C GLU A 6 -24.13 3.75 9.07
N THR A 7 -23.93 2.48 9.47
CA THR A 7 -23.74 1.36 8.53
C THR A 7 -24.96 1.17 7.63
N ASP A 8 -26.18 1.25 8.18
CA ASP A 8 -27.42 1.12 7.38
C ASP A 8 -27.56 2.25 6.36
N ILE A 9 -27.27 3.50 6.74
CA ILE A 9 -27.25 4.64 5.84
C ILE A 9 -26.21 4.44 4.73
N PHE A 10 -25.00 4.00 5.08
CA PHE A 10 -23.94 3.75 4.13
C PHE A 10 -24.34 2.68 3.11
N LEU A 11 -24.90 1.56 3.56
CA LEU A 11 -25.35 0.46 2.69
C LEU A 11 -26.47 0.91 1.76
N LYS A 12 -27.46 1.65 2.29
CA LYS A 12 -28.58 2.20 1.49
C LYS A 12 -28.07 3.17 0.41
N ASN A 13 -27.12 4.02 0.74
CA ASN A 13 -26.50 4.94 -0.23
C ASN A 13 -25.73 4.18 -1.32
N ARG A 14 -24.99 3.12 -0.99
CA ARG A 14 -24.33 2.29 -1.99
C ARG A 14 -25.32 1.62 -2.95
N ILE A 15 -26.42 1.09 -2.43
CA ILE A 15 -27.48 0.47 -3.24
C ILE A 15 -28.12 1.53 -4.14
N LYS A 16 -28.47 2.70 -3.60
CA LYS A 16 -29.09 3.80 -4.34
C LYS A 16 -28.21 4.34 -5.47
N ASN A 17 -26.90 4.40 -5.25
CA ASN A 17 -25.93 4.88 -6.23
C ASN A 17 -25.54 3.81 -7.27
N ASN A 18 -26.29 2.71 -7.33
CA ASN A 18 -26.13 1.65 -8.34
C ASN A 18 -24.68 1.12 -8.42
N SER A 19 -24.01 1.01 -7.27
CA SER A 19 -22.65 0.48 -7.19
C SER A 19 -22.66 -0.95 -7.74
N LYS A 20 -21.99 -1.15 -8.86
CA LYS A 20 -21.89 -2.48 -9.47
C LYS A 20 -21.27 -3.46 -8.49
N LEU A 21 -21.85 -4.64 -8.40
CA LEU A 21 -21.32 -5.70 -7.54
C LEU A 21 -19.95 -6.14 -8.07
N HIS A 22 -18.93 -6.06 -7.22
CA HIS A 22 -17.53 -6.28 -7.60
C HIS A 22 -17.30 -7.64 -8.30
N HIS A 23 -18.04 -8.67 -7.88
CA HIS A 23 -17.92 -10.02 -8.49
C HIS A 23 -18.48 -10.13 -9.93
N LEU A 24 -19.17 -9.10 -10.41
CA LEU A 24 -19.70 -9.03 -11.78
C LEU A 24 -18.78 -8.22 -12.72
N LEU A 25 -17.70 -7.66 -12.20
CA LEU A 25 -16.77 -6.82 -12.95
C LEU A 25 -15.53 -7.64 -13.33
N ASP A 26 -15.02 -7.42 -14.54
CA ASP A 26 -13.68 -7.86 -14.88
C ASP A 26 -12.62 -7.02 -14.12
N PRO A 27 -11.36 -7.47 -14.04
CA PRO A 27 -10.32 -6.78 -13.28
C PRO A 27 -10.10 -5.32 -13.68
N VAL A 28 -10.20 -4.99 -14.97
CA VAL A 28 -10.00 -3.62 -15.46
C VAL A 28 -11.16 -2.73 -15.03
N GLN A 29 -12.38 -3.22 -15.18
CA GLN A 29 -13.59 -2.52 -14.73
C GLN A 29 -13.56 -2.30 -13.21
N LEU A 30 -13.13 -3.31 -12.44
CA LEU A 30 -13.03 -3.24 -10.99
C LEU A 30 -12.05 -2.16 -10.53
N ARG A 31 -10.86 -2.09 -11.15
CA ARG A 31 -9.86 -1.04 -10.87
C ARG A 31 -10.39 0.35 -11.22
N THR A 32 -11.03 0.48 -12.39
CA THR A 32 -11.62 1.75 -12.83
C THR A 32 -12.71 2.23 -11.87
N GLU A 33 -13.59 1.32 -11.46
CA GLU A 33 -14.66 1.64 -10.50
C GLU A 33 -14.10 2.06 -9.15
N ARG A 34 -13.04 1.39 -8.66
CA ARG A 34 -12.38 1.76 -7.40
C ARG A 34 -11.79 3.16 -7.46
N LEU A 35 -11.12 3.52 -8.55
CA LEU A 35 -10.58 4.88 -8.74
C LEU A 35 -11.69 5.93 -8.85
N ARG A 36 -12.83 5.59 -9.46
CA ARG A 36 -14.00 6.47 -9.50
C ARG A 36 -14.53 6.74 -8.10
N GLN A 37 -14.73 5.68 -7.30
CA GLN A 37 -15.19 5.79 -5.91
C GLN A 37 -14.24 6.66 -5.06
N LEU A 38 -12.92 6.46 -5.21
CA LEU A 38 -11.93 7.26 -4.49
C LEU A 38 -12.07 8.76 -4.78
N LYS A 39 -12.34 9.13 -6.04
CA LYS A 39 -12.57 10.53 -6.43
C LYS A 39 -13.89 11.09 -5.87
N GLU A 40 -14.92 10.25 -5.80
CA GLU A 40 -16.24 10.66 -5.26
C GLU A 40 -16.20 10.82 -3.74
N ASP A 41 -15.42 9.99 -3.04
CA ASP A 41 -15.23 10.11 -1.59
C ASP A 41 -14.54 11.43 -1.22
N ASN A 42 -13.82 12.05 -2.17
CA ASN A 42 -13.19 13.38 -2.07
C ASN A 42 -12.46 13.61 -0.74
N LEU A 43 -11.82 12.58 -0.22
CA LEU A 43 -11.05 12.66 1.02
C LEU A 43 -9.76 13.43 0.76
N THR A 44 -9.50 14.46 1.55
CA THR A 44 -8.23 15.19 1.51
C THR A 44 -7.19 14.42 2.33
N PRO A 45 -6.13 13.87 1.68
CA PRO A 45 -5.12 13.15 2.42
C PRO A 45 -4.37 14.06 3.40
N PRO A 46 -4.01 13.58 4.60
CA PRO A 46 -3.26 14.38 5.56
C PRO A 46 -1.89 14.77 5.00
N LYS A 47 -1.43 15.96 5.37
CA LYS A 47 -0.17 16.51 4.88
C LYS A 47 1.00 15.90 5.68
N VAL A 48 1.94 15.27 4.98
CA VAL A 48 3.23 14.78 5.51
C VAL A 48 4.36 15.75 5.09
N TYR A 49 5.55 15.56 5.65
CA TYR A 49 6.71 16.43 5.33
C TYR A 49 7.04 16.39 3.83
N GLU A 50 7.19 15.18 3.27
CA GLU A 50 7.59 14.98 1.88
C GLU A 50 6.99 13.67 1.35
N VAL A 51 6.77 13.59 0.04
CA VAL A 51 6.38 12.35 -0.66
C VAL A 51 7.25 12.19 -1.88
N GLU A 52 7.95 11.06 -2.00
CA GLU A 52 8.77 10.74 -3.16
C GLU A 52 8.29 9.48 -3.89
N ASN A 53 8.25 9.55 -5.21
CA ASN A 53 7.88 8.41 -6.06
C ASN A 53 9.13 7.91 -6.78
N LEU A 54 9.45 6.64 -6.59
CA LEU A 54 10.62 5.99 -7.15
C LEU A 54 10.23 4.68 -7.85
N LYS A 55 11.20 4.08 -8.51
CA LYS A 55 11.06 2.77 -9.11
C LYS A 55 12.30 1.93 -8.82
N ILE A 56 12.08 0.66 -8.61
CA ILE A 56 13.15 -0.35 -8.59
C ILE A 56 12.93 -1.37 -9.70
N LYS A 57 13.97 -2.09 -10.06
CA LYS A 57 13.84 -3.28 -10.90
C LYS A 57 13.69 -4.50 -10.00
N ASN A 58 12.65 -5.30 -10.27
CA ASN A 58 12.50 -6.61 -9.66
C ASN A 58 13.36 -7.66 -10.40
N ARG A 59 13.43 -8.87 -9.87
CA ARG A 59 14.19 -10.00 -10.46
C ARG A 59 13.77 -10.38 -11.88
N PHE A 60 12.58 -9.95 -12.31
CA PHE A 60 12.05 -10.16 -13.66
C PHE A 60 12.35 -8.98 -14.59
N ASN A 61 13.22 -8.06 -14.16
CA ASN A 61 13.58 -6.82 -14.89
C ASN A 61 12.37 -5.90 -15.18
N LYS A 62 11.35 -5.93 -14.33
CA LYS A 62 10.18 -5.05 -14.41
C LYS A 62 10.28 -3.94 -13.37
N ASP A 63 9.69 -2.77 -13.70
CA ASP A 63 9.61 -1.65 -12.77
C ASP A 63 8.54 -1.91 -11.72
N VAL A 64 8.94 -1.80 -10.45
CA VAL A 64 8.02 -1.72 -9.31
C VAL A 64 8.06 -0.28 -8.81
N LYS A 65 6.89 0.36 -8.78
CA LYS A 65 6.79 1.73 -8.26
C LYS A 65 6.70 1.69 -6.73
N LEU A 66 7.40 2.62 -6.12
CA LEU A 66 7.43 2.83 -4.68
C LEU A 66 7.04 4.28 -4.40
N ARG A 67 6.29 4.51 -3.34
CA ARG A 67 6.01 5.85 -2.83
C ARG A 67 6.44 5.94 -1.38
N PHE A 68 7.43 6.79 -1.12
CA PHE A 68 7.93 7.07 0.21
C PHE A 68 7.18 8.26 0.80
N TYR A 69 6.81 8.14 2.07
CA TYR A 69 6.18 9.20 2.87
C TYR A 69 7.07 9.49 4.06
N PHE A 70 7.44 10.75 4.24
CA PHE A 70 8.31 11.19 5.32
C PHE A 70 7.49 11.91 6.41
N PRO A 71 7.67 11.56 7.70
CA PRO A 71 6.93 12.18 8.79
C PRO A 71 7.36 13.63 9.02
N ASN A 72 6.52 14.42 9.69
CA ASN A 72 6.76 15.86 9.88
C ASN A 72 7.99 16.19 10.73
N ASN A 73 8.48 15.26 11.54
CA ASN A 73 9.71 15.40 12.33
C ASN A 73 10.99 14.93 11.60
N PHE A 74 10.90 14.63 10.31
CA PHE A 74 12.04 14.18 9.53
C PHE A 74 13.06 15.29 9.31
N ASP A 75 14.30 15.10 9.78
CA ASP A 75 15.34 16.15 9.81
C ASP A 75 16.52 15.89 8.86
N LYS A 76 16.54 14.79 8.13
CA LYS A 76 17.65 14.34 7.24
C LYS A 76 19.01 14.26 7.96
N LYS A 77 19.01 13.97 9.27
CA LYS A 77 20.23 13.81 10.09
C LYS A 77 20.21 12.50 10.87
N THR A 78 19.05 12.13 11.35
CA THR A 78 18.85 10.94 12.19
C THR A 78 18.18 9.84 11.36
N LYS A 79 18.72 8.64 11.42
CA LYS A 79 18.06 7.48 10.82
C LYS A 79 16.81 7.14 11.61
N ILE A 80 15.70 6.92 10.90
CA ILE A 80 14.42 6.54 11.49
C ILE A 80 13.91 5.23 10.91
N PRO A 81 13.13 4.46 11.68
CA PRO A 81 12.53 3.21 11.22
C PRO A 81 11.66 3.39 9.97
N ILE A 82 11.48 2.29 9.24
CA ILE A 82 10.64 2.27 8.04
C ILE A 82 9.55 1.19 8.12
N ILE A 83 8.37 1.54 7.64
CA ILE A 83 7.25 0.63 7.43
C ILE A 83 7.09 0.38 5.93
N VAL A 84 7.19 -0.87 5.50
CA VAL A 84 6.88 -1.28 4.13
C VAL A 84 5.42 -1.68 4.08
N PHE A 85 4.62 -0.93 3.33
CA PHE A 85 3.18 -1.09 3.25
C PHE A 85 2.76 -1.75 1.93
N PHE A 86 1.95 -2.79 2.03
CA PHE A 86 1.35 -3.49 0.91
C PHE A 86 -0.16 -3.28 0.93
N HIS A 87 -0.71 -2.73 -0.14
CA HIS A 87 -2.15 -2.44 -0.22
C HIS A 87 -2.99 -3.70 -0.34
N GLY A 88 -4.25 -3.61 0.12
CA GLY A 88 -5.27 -4.63 -0.11
C GLY A 88 -5.85 -4.59 -1.51
N GLY A 89 -6.79 -5.48 -1.78
CA GLY A 89 -7.49 -5.53 -3.06
C GLY A 89 -7.51 -6.91 -3.71
N GLY A 90 -7.38 -7.98 -2.91
CA GLY A 90 -7.51 -9.37 -3.39
C GLY A 90 -6.48 -9.78 -4.43
N PHE A 91 -5.33 -9.14 -4.49
CA PHE A 91 -4.29 -9.29 -5.52
C PHE A 91 -4.75 -8.93 -6.93
N VAL A 92 -5.88 -8.28 -7.09
CA VAL A 92 -6.49 -7.92 -8.37
C VAL A 92 -6.63 -6.42 -8.56
N MET A 93 -6.81 -5.68 -7.49
CA MET A 93 -6.98 -4.22 -7.48
C MET A 93 -6.16 -3.56 -6.39
N GLY A 94 -6.17 -2.24 -6.36
CA GLY A 94 -5.38 -1.41 -5.47
C GLY A 94 -4.15 -0.86 -6.19
N ASP A 95 -3.66 0.26 -5.69
CA ASP A 95 -2.47 0.96 -6.16
C ASP A 95 -2.01 1.98 -5.09
N LEU A 96 -0.98 2.76 -5.43
CA LEU A 96 -0.44 3.80 -4.56
C LEU A 96 -1.46 4.90 -4.23
N ASP A 97 -2.38 5.23 -5.15
CA ASP A 97 -3.33 6.32 -4.98
C ASP A 97 -4.52 5.88 -4.12
N THR A 98 -4.97 4.64 -4.28
CA THR A 98 -6.08 4.09 -3.49
C THR A 98 -5.77 3.96 -2.00
N HIS A 99 -4.48 3.92 -1.64
CA HIS A 99 -4.02 3.80 -0.26
C HIS A 99 -3.18 5.00 0.23
N ASP A 100 -3.12 6.09 -0.56
CA ASP A 100 -2.35 7.29 -0.21
C ASP A 100 -2.77 7.88 1.14
N PHE A 101 -4.10 8.01 1.38
CA PHE A 101 -4.62 8.50 2.65
C PHE A 101 -4.16 7.63 3.84
N THR A 102 -4.26 6.32 3.68
CA THR A 102 -3.87 5.35 4.71
C THR A 102 -2.37 5.42 5.02
N CYS A 103 -1.53 5.44 3.98
CA CYS A 103 -0.07 5.50 4.15
C CYS A 103 0.37 6.80 4.84
N ARG A 104 -0.22 7.94 4.47
CA ARG A 104 0.05 9.22 5.15
C ARG A 104 -0.40 9.20 6.60
N SER A 105 -1.56 8.63 6.89
CA SER A 105 -2.06 8.51 8.25
C SER A 105 -1.14 7.63 9.12
N ILE A 106 -0.69 6.49 8.58
CA ILE A 106 0.27 5.61 9.27
C ILE A 106 1.60 6.36 9.50
N CYS A 107 2.12 7.06 8.48
CA CYS A 107 3.36 7.84 8.59
C CYS A 107 3.29 8.89 9.71
N LEU A 108 2.20 9.63 9.80
CA LEU A 108 2.00 10.64 10.83
C LEU A 108 1.81 10.03 12.23
N ALA A 109 1.05 8.95 12.33
CA ALA A 109 0.79 8.31 13.61
C ALA A 109 2.01 7.59 14.19
N SER A 110 2.80 6.93 13.32
CA SER A 110 3.99 6.18 13.73
C SER A 110 5.24 7.05 13.87
N GLN A 111 5.29 8.21 13.21
CA GLN A 111 6.48 9.05 13.05
C GLN A 111 7.65 8.30 12.39
N MET A 112 7.34 7.32 11.53
CA MET A 112 8.28 6.52 10.75
C MET A 112 8.15 6.85 9.27
N ILE A 113 9.19 6.55 8.48
CA ILE A 113 9.06 6.52 7.03
C ILE A 113 8.08 5.40 6.67
N VAL A 114 7.17 5.67 5.73
CA VAL A 114 6.33 4.63 5.12
C VAL A 114 6.68 4.51 3.66
N VAL A 115 6.91 3.32 3.16
CA VAL A 115 7.05 3.04 1.72
C VAL A 115 5.90 2.16 1.26
N ALA A 116 5.03 2.70 0.42
CA ALA A 116 3.97 1.96 -0.25
C ALA A 116 4.50 1.30 -1.52
N VAL A 117 4.08 0.07 -1.77
CA VAL A 117 4.54 -0.76 -2.88
C VAL A 117 3.40 -1.00 -3.87
N ASP A 118 3.59 -0.60 -5.13
CA ASP A 118 2.69 -0.88 -6.25
C ASP A 118 3.05 -2.25 -6.85
N TYR A 119 2.76 -3.30 -6.09
CA TYR A 119 3.08 -4.67 -6.50
C TYR A 119 2.20 -5.15 -7.65
N SER A 120 2.71 -6.07 -8.45
CA SER A 120 2.04 -6.60 -9.63
C SER A 120 0.80 -7.40 -9.28
N LEU A 121 -0.28 -7.17 -10.02
CA LEU A 121 -1.61 -7.72 -9.78
C LEU A 121 -1.96 -8.84 -10.76
N SER A 122 -2.87 -9.71 -10.31
CA SER A 122 -3.55 -10.70 -11.15
C SER A 122 -4.67 -10.01 -11.97
N PRO A 123 -5.03 -10.53 -13.13
CA PRO A 123 -4.57 -11.78 -13.75
C PRO A 123 -3.27 -11.64 -14.55
N GLU A 124 -2.73 -10.42 -14.72
CA GLU A 124 -1.54 -10.15 -15.53
C GLU A 124 -0.32 -10.85 -14.95
N HIS A 125 -0.20 -10.87 -13.63
CA HIS A 125 0.88 -11.52 -12.88
C HIS A 125 0.31 -12.42 -11.78
N LYS A 126 0.23 -13.71 -12.08
CA LYS A 126 -0.31 -14.72 -11.15
C LYS A 126 0.70 -15.09 -10.06
N PHE A 127 0.19 -15.70 -8.97
CA PHE A 127 1.04 -16.29 -7.95
C PHE A 127 2.15 -17.16 -8.57
N PRO A 128 3.39 -17.08 -8.08
CA PRO A 128 3.86 -16.35 -6.89
C PRO A 128 4.46 -14.95 -7.19
N TYR A 129 4.16 -14.33 -8.33
CA TYR A 129 4.85 -13.13 -8.80
C TYR A 129 4.91 -12.00 -7.77
N ALA A 130 3.76 -11.59 -7.19
CA ALA A 130 3.72 -10.55 -6.17
C ALA A 130 4.56 -10.90 -4.92
N VAL A 131 4.58 -12.17 -4.50
CA VAL A 131 5.38 -12.64 -3.36
C VAL A 131 6.88 -12.48 -3.62
N GLU A 132 7.34 -12.81 -4.82
CA GLU A 132 8.75 -12.64 -5.19
C GLU A 132 9.12 -11.16 -5.32
N GLU A 133 8.22 -10.36 -5.88
CA GLU A 133 8.42 -8.94 -6.07
C GLU A 133 8.54 -8.17 -4.74
N VAL A 134 7.70 -8.48 -3.74
CA VAL A 134 7.80 -7.81 -2.44
C VAL A 134 9.06 -8.19 -1.66
N LYS A 135 9.63 -9.38 -1.91
CA LYS A 135 10.98 -9.75 -1.40
C LYS A 135 12.06 -8.88 -2.04
N ASP A 136 11.96 -8.63 -3.35
CA ASP A 136 12.91 -7.78 -4.05
C ASP A 136 12.84 -6.33 -3.56
N VAL A 137 11.63 -5.83 -3.26
CA VAL A 137 11.45 -4.51 -2.65
C VAL A 137 12.14 -4.44 -1.30
N LEU A 138 11.93 -5.42 -0.41
CA LEU A 138 12.58 -5.44 0.90
C LEU A 138 14.11 -5.42 0.78
N ASN A 139 14.66 -6.23 -0.11
CA ASN A 139 16.10 -6.28 -0.36
C ASN A 139 16.64 -4.97 -0.95
N SER A 140 15.83 -4.23 -1.70
CA SER A 140 16.25 -2.96 -2.33
C SER A 140 16.36 -1.79 -1.36
N LEU A 141 15.79 -1.88 -0.15
CA LEU A 141 15.81 -0.78 0.83
C LEU A 141 17.22 -0.32 1.19
N VAL A 142 18.20 -1.21 1.13
CA VAL A 142 19.61 -0.87 1.37
C VAL A 142 20.12 0.22 0.43
N ASN A 143 19.59 0.31 -0.79
CA ASN A 143 19.99 1.30 -1.77
C ASN A 143 19.53 2.72 -1.38
N PHE A 144 18.50 2.83 -0.54
CA PHE A 144 17.91 4.09 -0.10
C PHE A 144 18.32 4.49 1.33
N GLU A 145 19.07 3.62 2.03
CA GLU A 145 19.46 3.81 3.43
C GLU A 145 20.10 5.18 3.70
N LYS A 146 21.08 5.55 2.86
CA LYS A 146 21.84 6.80 3.06
C LYS A 146 21.06 8.03 2.60
N GLU A 147 20.37 7.91 1.47
CA GLU A 147 19.63 9.02 0.87
C GLU A 147 18.42 9.42 1.74
N PHE A 148 17.70 8.42 2.25
CA PHE A 148 16.47 8.63 3.03
C PHE A 148 16.66 8.44 4.53
N PHE A 149 17.89 8.29 5.01
CA PHE A 149 18.19 8.14 6.44
C PHE A 149 17.37 7.02 7.10
N ILE A 150 17.26 5.87 6.41
CA ILE A 150 16.50 4.71 6.89
C ILE A 150 17.31 3.96 7.94
N ASP A 151 16.67 3.61 9.05
CA ASP A 151 17.21 2.64 10.00
C ASP A 151 16.85 1.22 9.59
N LEU A 152 17.75 0.57 8.86
CA LEU A 152 17.56 -0.81 8.38
C LEU A 152 17.54 -1.87 9.49
N LYS A 153 17.85 -1.51 10.74
CA LYS A 153 17.71 -2.42 11.88
C LYS A 153 16.26 -2.51 12.37
N ASN A 154 15.46 -1.53 12.02
CA ASN A 154 14.07 -1.40 12.43
C ASN A 154 13.17 -1.26 11.20
N ILE A 155 12.97 -2.38 10.48
CA ILE A 155 12.06 -2.50 9.34
C ILE A 155 10.78 -3.20 9.81
N PHE A 156 9.65 -2.58 9.55
CA PHE A 156 8.33 -3.15 9.81
C PHE A 156 7.63 -3.41 8.48
N VAL A 157 6.79 -4.44 8.44
CA VAL A 157 5.95 -4.74 7.29
C VAL A 157 4.48 -4.65 7.70
N CYS A 158 3.67 -4.05 6.86
CA CYS A 158 2.26 -3.79 7.14
C CYS A 158 1.44 -3.91 5.86
N GLY A 159 0.15 -4.14 6.01
CA GLY A 159 -0.78 -4.16 4.89
C GLY A 159 -2.16 -4.59 5.32
N ASP A 160 -3.15 -4.31 4.49
CA ASP A 160 -4.53 -4.71 4.71
C ASP A 160 -4.90 -5.88 3.80
N SER A 161 -5.76 -6.81 4.26
CA SER A 161 -6.30 -7.91 3.45
C SER A 161 -5.20 -8.69 2.69
N ALA A 162 -5.19 -8.67 1.35
CA ALA A 162 -4.15 -9.28 0.52
C ALA A 162 -2.75 -8.74 0.84
N GLY A 163 -2.62 -7.44 1.14
CA GLY A 163 -1.37 -6.83 1.58
C GLY A 163 -0.92 -7.34 2.95
N GLY A 164 -1.85 -7.59 3.87
CA GLY A 164 -1.56 -8.24 5.15
C GLY A 164 -1.04 -9.68 4.97
N ASN A 165 -1.54 -10.40 3.97
CA ASN A 165 -1.01 -11.71 3.59
C ASN A 165 0.44 -11.62 3.10
N LEU A 166 0.77 -10.65 2.23
CA LEU A 166 2.14 -10.40 1.77
C LEU A 166 3.06 -10.04 2.94
N ALA A 167 2.63 -9.15 3.84
CA ALA A 167 3.39 -8.77 5.03
C ALA A 167 3.68 -10.00 5.93
N THR A 168 2.70 -10.87 6.13
CA THR A 168 2.86 -12.11 6.90
C THR A 168 3.87 -13.06 6.25
N ILE A 169 3.77 -13.27 4.94
CA ILE A 169 4.71 -14.12 4.19
C ILE A 169 6.14 -13.58 4.32
N LEU A 170 6.33 -12.26 4.18
CA LEU A 170 7.66 -11.65 4.35
C LEU A 170 8.19 -11.83 5.76
N SER A 171 7.37 -11.62 6.78
CA SER A 171 7.76 -11.79 8.19
C SER A 171 8.23 -13.23 8.47
N ILE A 172 7.51 -14.22 7.97
CA ILE A 172 7.87 -15.63 8.11
C ILE A 172 9.20 -15.93 7.40
N ASN A 173 9.34 -15.48 6.15
CA ASN A 173 10.54 -15.74 5.35
C ASN A 173 11.80 -14.99 5.84
N SER A 174 11.63 -13.92 6.61
CA SER A 174 12.73 -13.10 7.12
C SER A 174 13.18 -13.51 8.53
N ARG A 175 12.37 -14.31 9.24
CA ARG A 175 12.66 -14.70 10.63
C ARG A 175 13.95 -15.49 10.79
N ASP A 176 14.29 -16.31 9.81
CA ASP A 176 15.38 -17.28 9.87
C ASP A 176 16.63 -16.81 9.07
N LYS A 177 16.70 -15.50 8.76
CA LYS A 177 17.82 -14.85 8.09
C LYS A 177 18.43 -13.78 8.99
#